data_78d8db2406575737cc55988094b6ab18
#
_entry.id   78d8db2406575737cc55988094b6ab18
#
_cell.length_a   1.000
_cell.length_b   1.000
_cell.length_c   1.000
_cell.angle_alpha   90.00
_cell.angle_beta   90.00
_cell.angle_gamma   90.00
#
_symmetry.space_group_name_H-M   'P 1'
#
loop_
_entity.id
_entity.type
_entity.pdbx_description
1 polymer ?
#
loop_
_entity_poly.entity_id
_entity_poly.type
_entity_poly.pdbx_seq_one_letter_code
_entity_poly.pdbx_strand_id
1 'polypeptide(L)'
;MKSIVVFWCFCIVGICYVYAIDSNRVDSLLLKLDQSIKKRPIYMEQKELRLAKLRRQLLQLISEEEHFAILGALLDEYRSFNTDSAFYVAEEREQIAMRLGNREYIDNARMNKADVLGMTGMYKEAMDLMRNIHAERLSKNLRPYYYHIYRTIYGLMADYAVTKYERKLYTELTDKYRDSLLLVNKDNLLIHTLIQSDQYNVRNEYDKAICLLTDYLAQQKEYEHDVAICAYTLSESYRLKGDKEKEKEFLIVSAIADMTTAVREYISLRKLAILLYQEGDIERAYSYVKICMEDAAACNARLRKLEILEIFPIINDAYQQKTEKQQEQMKWTLASISMLSFFLLLAIFYVYKQMKRLAVARKEAVSYT
;
A
#
# COMPACT_ATOMS: atom_id res chain seq x y z
N MET A 1 52.50 -1.85 -2.19
CA MET A 1 51.52 -2.93 -2.38
C MET A 1 50.68 -3.25 -1.12
N LYS A 2 51.26 -3.33 0.08
CA LYS A 2 50.49 -3.63 1.33
C LYS A 2 49.44 -2.56 1.68
N SER A 3 49.69 -1.27 1.44
CA SER A 3 48.71 -0.16 1.75
C SER A 3 47.49 -0.15 0.83
N ILE A 4 47.60 -0.57 -0.42
CA ILE A 4 46.49 -0.62 -1.39
C ILE A 4 45.53 -1.75 -1.05
N VAL A 5 46.04 -2.90 -0.62
CA VAL A 5 45.22 -4.07 -0.21
C VAL A 5 44.43 -3.76 1.04
N VAL A 6 45.04 -3.07 2.02
CA VAL A 6 44.34 -2.64 3.26
C VAL A 6 43.22 -1.64 2.95
N PHE A 7 43.43 -0.69 2.05
CA PHE A 7 42.39 0.27 1.64
C PHE A 7 41.20 -0.42 0.93
N TRP A 8 41.48 -1.40 0.06
CA TRP A 8 40.43 -2.20 -0.60
C TRP A 8 39.66 -3.07 0.38
N CYS A 9 40.31 -3.67 1.38
CA CYS A 9 39.62 -4.42 2.44
C CYS A 9 38.72 -3.52 3.31
N PHE A 10 39.16 -2.30 3.63
CA PHE A 10 38.32 -1.35 4.37
C PHE A 10 37.09 -0.88 3.57
N CYS A 11 37.24 -0.66 2.26
CA CYS A 11 36.11 -0.30 1.38
C CYS A 11 35.11 -1.46 1.27
N ILE A 12 35.57 -2.69 1.12
CA ILE A 12 34.68 -3.87 1.02
C ILE A 12 33.96 -4.12 2.36
N VAL A 13 34.65 -4.01 3.50
CA VAL A 13 34.03 -4.16 4.82
C VAL A 13 33.05 -3.02 5.10
N GLY A 14 33.36 -1.80 4.70
CA GLY A 14 32.44 -0.65 4.84
C GLY A 14 31.17 -0.81 3.99
N ILE A 15 31.30 -1.28 2.75
CA ILE A 15 30.16 -1.55 1.87
C ILE A 15 29.30 -2.70 2.43
N CYS A 16 29.91 -3.79 2.91
CA CYS A 16 29.19 -4.91 3.53
C CYS A 16 28.46 -4.47 4.83
N TYR A 17 29.05 -3.54 5.61
CA TYR A 17 28.44 -3.05 6.84
C TYR A 17 27.23 -2.15 6.58
N VAL A 18 27.28 -1.29 5.56
CA VAL A 18 26.15 -0.46 5.15
C VAL A 18 25.01 -1.32 4.61
N TYR A 19 25.29 -2.30 3.76
CA TYR A 19 24.29 -3.25 3.27
C TYR A 19 23.64 -4.08 4.40
N ALA A 20 24.40 -4.49 5.40
CA ALA A 20 23.89 -5.25 6.54
C ALA A 20 22.98 -4.42 7.45
N ILE A 21 23.25 -3.11 7.60
CA ILE A 21 22.43 -2.20 8.42
C ILE A 21 21.10 -1.89 7.70
N ASP A 22 21.13 -1.63 6.40
CA ASP A 22 19.91 -1.33 5.62
C ASP A 22 19.01 -2.57 5.49
N SER A 23 19.57 -3.76 5.25
CA SER A 23 18.82 -5.03 5.23
C SER A 23 18.10 -5.28 6.57
N ASN A 24 18.77 -5.07 7.69
CA ASN A 24 18.20 -5.26 9.02
C ASN A 24 17.03 -4.27 9.30
N ARG A 25 17.10 -3.06 8.73
CA ARG A 25 16.04 -2.05 8.83
C ARG A 25 14.81 -2.44 8.03
N VAL A 26 14.96 -2.87 6.78
CA VAL A 26 13.85 -3.32 5.92
C VAL A 26 13.16 -4.53 6.52
N ASP A 27 13.91 -5.52 7.02
CA ASP A 27 13.33 -6.70 7.67
C ASP A 27 12.53 -6.33 8.93
N SER A 28 13.04 -5.40 9.75
CA SER A 28 12.31 -4.88 10.91
C SER A 28 11.01 -4.18 10.51
N LEU A 29 11.03 -3.39 9.44
CA LEU A 29 9.84 -2.72 8.91
C LEU A 29 8.82 -3.72 8.32
N LEU A 30 9.27 -4.77 7.62
CA LEU A 30 8.40 -5.85 7.15
C LEU A 30 7.70 -6.55 8.31
N LEU A 31 8.42 -6.86 9.39
CA LEU A 31 7.81 -7.44 10.59
C LEU A 31 6.77 -6.50 11.22
N LYS A 32 7.04 -5.18 11.25
CA LYS A 32 6.09 -4.17 11.74
C LYS A 32 4.84 -4.10 10.85
N LEU A 33 5.01 -4.19 9.53
CA LEU A 33 3.89 -4.27 8.58
C LEU A 33 3.06 -5.53 8.81
N ASP A 34 3.68 -6.70 8.96
CA ASP A 34 3.00 -7.96 9.25
C ASP A 34 2.18 -7.87 10.56
N GLN A 35 2.72 -7.18 11.57
CA GLN A 35 1.99 -6.90 12.82
C GLN A 35 0.80 -5.95 12.62
N SER A 36 0.98 -4.90 11.79
CA SER A 36 -0.08 -3.95 11.46
C SER A 36 -1.22 -4.64 10.69
N ILE A 37 -0.87 -5.54 9.78
CA ILE A 37 -1.83 -6.38 9.05
C ILE A 37 -2.67 -7.23 10.03
N LYS A 38 -2.04 -7.86 11.02
CA LYS A 38 -2.76 -8.62 12.05
C LYS A 38 -3.72 -7.75 12.88
N LYS A 39 -3.39 -6.48 13.06
CA LYS A 39 -4.21 -5.49 13.79
C LYS A 39 -5.24 -4.79 12.90
N ARG A 40 -5.28 -5.06 11.59
CA ARG A 40 -6.20 -4.43 10.61
C ARG A 40 -7.65 -4.39 11.10
N PRO A 41 -8.24 -5.46 11.69
CA PRO A 41 -9.62 -5.41 12.17
C PRO A 41 -9.86 -4.29 13.20
N ILE A 42 -8.88 -4.02 14.07
CA ILE A 42 -8.97 -2.97 15.09
C ILE A 42 -8.99 -1.58 14.42
N TYR A 43 -8.15 -1.35 13.43
CA TYR A 43 -8.13 -0.07 12.70
C TYR A 43 -9.42 0.16 11.92
N MET A 44 -9.97 -0.90 11.31
CA MET A 44 -11.26 -0.84 10.62
C MET A 44 -12.41 -0.52 11.59
N GLU A 45 -12.44 -1.13 12.78
CA GLU A 45 -13.42 -0.82 13.82
C GLU A 45 -13.32 0.65 14.28
N GLN A 46 -12.12 1.15 14.50
CA GLN A 46 -11.90 2.56 14.86
C GLN A 46 -12.41 3.52 13.76
N LYS A 47 -12.23 3.16 12.49
CA LYS A 47 -12.77 3.91 11.34
C LYS A 47 -14.29 3.92 11.36
N GLU A 48 -14.93 2.76 11.57
CA GLU A 48 -16.38 2.67 11.65
C GLU A 48 -16.95 3.44 12.85
N LEU A 49 -16.24 3.48 13.98
CA LEU A 49 -16.65 4.31 15.13
C LEU A 49 -16.60 5.81 14.80
N ARG A 50 -15.58 6.29 14.06
CA ARG A 50 -15.53 7.69 13.58
C ARG A 50 -16.69 7.99 12.64
N LEU A 51 -16.95 7.13 11.66
CA LEU A 51 -18.07 7.23 10.74
C LEU A 51 -19.41 7.23 11.48
N ALA A 52 -19.60 6.33 12.47
CA ALA A 52 -20.82 6.29 13.27
C ALA A 52 -21.04 7.57 14.09
N LYS A 53 -19.97 8.19 14.60
CA LYS A 53 -20.03 9.47 15.29
C LYS A 53 -20.53 10.58 14.36
N LEU A 54 -19.96 10.70 13.16
CA LEU A 54 -20.37 11.71 12.17
C LEU A 54 -21.82 11.48 11.70
N ARG A 55 -22.22 10.23 11.45
CA ARG A 55 -23.63 9.91 11.09
C ARG A 55 -24.61 10.28 12.19
N ARG A 56 -24.25 10.10 13.47
CA ARG A 56 -25.11 10.53 14.59
C ARG A 56 -25.29 12.04 14.63
N GLN A 57 -24.25 12.81 14.30
CA GLN A 57 -24.35 14.28 14.22
C GLN A 57 -25.35 14.72 13.15
N LEU A 58 -25.45 14.01 12.02
CA LEU A 58 -26.44 14.30 10.98
C LEU A 58 -27.89 14.08 11.42
N LEU A 59 -28.12 13.24 12.44
CA LEU A 59 -29.48 12.99 12.98
C LEU A 59 -29.94 14.07 13.96
N GLN A 60 -29.07 15.00 14.33
CA GLN A 60 -29.42 16.13 15.20
C GLN A 60 -30.03 17.26 14.39
N LEU A 61 -30.85 18.10 15.04
CA LEU A 61 -31.38 19.32 14.42
C LEU A 61 -30.26 20.35 14.30
N ILE A 62 -29.70 20.47 13.10
CA ILE A 62 -28.58 21.35 12.75
C ILE A 62 -28.99 22.23 11.57
N SER A 63 -28.28 23.35 11.37
CA SER A 63 -28.47 24.20 10.18
C SER A 63 -28.01 23.46 8.91
N GLU A 64 -28.48 23.92 7.74
CA GLU A 64 -28.04 23.35 6.46
C GLU A 64 -26.55 23.56 6.21
N GLU A 65 -25.94 24.63 6.73
CA GLU A 65 -24.50 24.87 6.68
C GLU A 65 -23.71 23.84 7.51
N GLU A 66 -24.17 23.54 8.74
CA GLU A 66 -23.57 22.51 9.58
C GLU A 66 -23.74 21.13 8.95
N HIS A 67 -24.91 20.86 8.37
CA HIS A 67 -25.18 19.63 7.62
C HIS A 67 -24.19 19.47 6.44
N PHE A 68 -24.00 20.54 5.65
CA PHE A 68 -23.03 20.58 4.56
C PHE A 68 -21.59 20.30 5.05
N ALA A 69 -21.22 20.86 6.21
CA ALA A 69 -19.88 20.65 6.79
C ALA A 69 -19.66 19.20 7.26
N ILE A 70 -20.66 18.60 7.95
CA ILE A 70 -20.57 17.21 8.42
C ILE A 70 -20.54 16.22 7.25
N LEU A 71 -21.31 16.47 6.19
CA LEU A 71 -21.22 15.66 4.96
C LEU A 71 -19.83 15.78 4.32
N GLY A 72 -19.17 16.95 4.41
CA GLY A 72 -17.78 17.09 3.98
C GLY A 72 -16.83 16.18 4.76
N ALA A 73 -16.93 16.17 6.09
CA ALA A 73 -16.14 15.29 6.94
C ALA A 73 -16.42 13.80 6.69
N LEU A 74 -17.68 13.43 6.45
CA LEU A 74 -18.05 12.06 6.05
C LEU A 74 -17.47 11.67 4.70
N LEU A 75 -17.47 12.57 3.73
CA LEU A 75 -16.89 12.35 2.43
C LEU A 75 -15.38 12.06 2.52
N ASP A 76 -14.67 12.86 3.33
CA ASP A 76 -13.23 12.66 3.55
C ASP A 76 -12.93 11.29 4.20
N GLU A 77 -13.78 10.86 5.14
CA GLU A 77 -13.65 9.54 5.75
C GLU A 77 -14.00 8.40 4.78
N TYR A 78 -14.94 8.57 3.85
CA TYR A 78 -15.34 7.53 2.89
C TYR A 78 -14.46 7.40 1.66
N ARG A 79 -13.79 8.47 1.25
CA ARG A 79 -13.08 8.59 -0.04
C ARG A 79 -12.16 7.41 -0.36
N SER A 80 -11.38 6.96 0.63
CA SER A 80 -10.47 5.82 0.51
C SER A 80 -10.94 4.55 1.24
N PHE A 81 -12.20 4.54 1.70
CA PHE A 81 -12.75 3.47 2.53
C PHE A 81 -13.98 2.79 1.92
N ASN A 82 -14.88 3.55 1.32
CA ASN A 82 -16.08 3.03 0.64
C ASN A 82 -16.55 4.01 -0.44
N THR A 83 -16.27 3.70 -1.69
CA THR A 83 -16.53 4.56 -2.84
C THR A 83 -18.02 4.85 -3.07
N ASP A 84 -18.89 3.86 -2.87
CA ASP A 84 -20.32 4.03 -3.05
C ASP A 84 -20.88 5.02 -2.02
N SER A 85 -20.46 4.88 -0.76
CA SER A 85 -20.84 5.82 0.30
C SER A 85 -20.27 7.22 0.04
N ALA A 86 -19.02 7.32 -0.46
CA ALA A 86 -18.43 8.61 -0.84
C ALA A 86 -19.24 9.29 -1.94
N PHE A 87 -19.66 8.55 -2.96
CA PHE A 87 -20.49 9.09 -4.04
C PHE A 87 -21.85 9.56 -3.53
N TYR A 88 -22.52 8.72 -2.72
CA TYR A 88 -23.82 9.07 -2.15
C TYR A 88 -23.75 10.33 -1.30
N VAL A 89 -22.75 10.46 -0.42
CA VAL A 89 -22.53 11.64 0.41
C VAL A 89 -22.19 12.87 -0.43
N ALA A 90 -21.42 12.73 -1.51
CA ALA A 90 -21.11 13.83 -2.43
C ALA A 90 -22.38 14.33 -3.16
N GLU A 91 -23.29 13.43 -3.51
CA GLU A 91 -24.57 13.78 -4.13
C GLU A 91 -25.50 14.53 -3.16
N GLU A 92 -25.64 14.02 -1.93
CA GLU A 92 -26.42 14.69 -0.88
C GLU A 92 -25.86 16.09 -0.58
N ARG A 93 -24.53 16.20 -0.53
CA ARG A 93 -23.85 17.48 -0.31
C ARG A 93 -24.13 18.49 -1.43
N GLU A 94 -24.21 18.05 -2.69
CA GLU A 94 -24.59 18.91 -3.82
C GLU A 94 -26.03 19.40 -3.68
N GLN A 95 -26.98 18.54 -3.25
CA GLN A 95 -28.38 18.92 -3.04
C GLN A 95 -28.52 19.96 -1.93
N ILE A 96 -27.79 19.82 -0.82
CA ILE A 96 -27.80 20.82 0.26
C ILE A 96 -27.20 22.14 -0.24
N ALA A 97 -26.10 22.12 -0.95
CA ALA A 97 -25.49 23.31 -1.52
C ALA A 97 -26.43 24.06 -2.46
N MET A 98 -27.24 23.35 -3.25
CA MET A 98 -28.25 23.92 -4.12
C MET A 98 -29.39 24.58 -3.30
N ARG A 99 -29.85 23.95 -2.19
CA ARG A 99 -30.87 24.57 -1.31
C ARG A 99 -30.37 25.82 -0.62
N LEU A 100 -29.12 25.83 -0.17
CA LEU A 100 -28.46 27.00 0.39
C LEU A 100 -28.29 28.14 -0.62
N GLY A 101 -28.32 27.84 -1.93
CA GLY A 101 -28.17 28.84 -3.00
C GLY A 101 -26.82 29.55 -3.05
N ASN A 102 -25.84 29.05 -2.30
CA ASN A 102 -24.51 29.63 -2.22
C ASN A 102 -23.60 29.02 -3.31
N ARG A 103 -23.12 29.86 -4.21
CA ARG A 103 -22.32 29.46 -5.35
C ARG A 103 -21.04 28.74 -4.93
N GLU A 104 -20.37 29.19 -3.88
CA GLU A 104 -19.15 28.61 -3.39
C GLU A 104 -19.38 27.17 -2.89
N TYR A 105 -20.48 26.92 -2.19
CA TYR A 105 -20.88 25.60 -1.73
C TYR A 105 -21.23 24.69 -2.90
N ILE A 106 -21.93 25.20 -3.91
CA ILE A 106 -22.29 24.42 -5.11
C ILE A 106 -21.04 24.02 -5.88
N ASP A 107 -20.10 24.93 -6.13
CA ASP A 107 -18.88 24.64 -6.84
C ASP A 107 -18.00 23.67 -6.03
N ASN A 108 -17.90 23.82 -4.70
CA ASN A 108 -17.20 22.88 -3.82
C ASN A 108 -17.81 21.47 -3.86
N ALA A 109 -19.15 21.35 -3.74
CA ALA A 109 -19.83 20.06 -3.79
C ALA A 109 -19.66 19.35 -5.15
N ARG A 110 -19.75 20.10 -6.25
CA ARG A 110 -19.49 19.57 -7.60
C ARG A 110 -18.06 19.11 -7.79
N MET A 111 -17.10 19.85 -7.26
CA MET A 111 -15.69 19.43 -7.25
C MET A 111 -15.49 18.14 -6.45
N ASN A 112 -16.12 18.00 -5.29
CA ASN A 112 -16.09 16.77 -4.51
C ASN A 112 -16.65 15.57 -5.28
N LYS A 113 -17.78 15.76 -5.96
CA LYS A 113 -18.41 14.72 -6.78
C LYS A 113 -17.53 14.35 -7.98
N ALA A 114 -16.92 15.33 -8.65
CA ALA A 114 -16.00 15.12 -9.75
C ALA A 114 -14.75 14.34 -9.31
N ASP A 115 -14.23 14.62 -8.11
CA ASP A 115 -13.09 13.92 -7.54
C ASP A 115 -13.42 12.43 -7.29
N VAL A 116 -14.55 12.12 -6.66
CA VAL A 116 -15.00 10.73 -6.46
C VAL A 116 -15.22 10.01 -7.80
N LEU A 117 -15.84 10.66 -8.78
CA LEU A 117 -16.03 10.10 -10.13
C LEU A 117 -14.69 9.82 -10.82
N GLY A 118 -13.76 10.76 -10.73
CA GLY A 118 -12.40 10.59 -11.29
C GLY A 118 -11.68 9.39 -10.70
N MET A 119 -11.73 9.22 -9.38
CA MET A 119 -11.12 8.07 -8.70
C MET A 119 -11.75 6.72 -9.10
N THR A 120 -13.02 6.71 -9.53
CA THR A 120 -13.70 5.50 -10.01
C THR A 120 -13.50 5.20 -11.50
N GLY A 121 -12.81 6.09 -12.23
CA GLY A 121 -12.60 5.97 -13.67
C GLY A 121 -13.76 6.53 -14.53
N MET A 122 -14.71 7.23 -13.92
CA MET A 122 -15.81 7.92 -14.62
C MET A 122 -15.35 9.32 -15.06
N TYR A 123 -14.30 9.33 -15.90
CA TYR A 123 -13.60 10.57 -16.26
C TYR A 123 -14.48 11.56 -17.04
N LYS A 124 -15.36 11.04 -17.94
CA LYS A 124 -16.23 11.89 -18.71
C LYS A 124 -17.19 12.66 -17.81
N GLU A 125 -17.85 11.97 -16.91
CA GLU A 125 -18.80 12.54 -15.96
C GLU A 125 -18.13 13.52 -15.02
N ALA A 126 -16.92 13.20 -14.53
CA ALA A 126 -16.12 14.09 -13.70
C ALA A 126 -15.76 15.38 -14.45
N MET A 127 -15.30 15.26 -15.71
CA MET A 127 -14.95 16.42 -16.54
C MET A 127 -16.15 17.26 -16.93
N ASP A 128 -17.33 16.65 -17.14
CA ASP A 128 -18.56 17.38 -17.45
C ASP A 128 -19.00 18.24 -16.25
N LEU A 129 -18.83 17.77 -15.01
CA LEU A 129 -19.02 18.58 -13.81
C LEU A 129 -18.03 19.74 -13.72
N MET A 130 -16.74 19.45 -13.93
CA MET A 130 -15.67 20.45 -13.83
C MET A 130 -15.73 21.54 -14.90
N ARG A 131 -16.26 21.23 -16.08
CA ARG A 131 -16.35 22.18 -17.22
C ARG A 131 -17.16 23.45 -16.90
N ASN A 132 -18.15 23.34 -15.98
CA ASN A 132 -19.01 24.44 -15.57
C ASN A 132 -18.44 25.27 -14.41
N ILE A 133 -17.26 24.90 -13.90
CA ILE A 133 -16.57 25.61 -12.81
C ILE A 133 -15.41 26.40 -13.41
N HIS A 134 -15.38 27.70 -13.10
CA HIS A 134 -14.36 28.61 -13.62
C HIS A 134 -13.41 29.05 -12.51
N ALA A 135 -12.12 28.78 -12.65
CA ALA A 135 -11.11 29.06 -11.62
C ALA A 135 -11.08 30.53 -11.16
N GLU A 136 -11.36 31.48 -12.09
CA GLU A 136 -11.34 32.93 -11.81
C GLU A 136 -12.43 33.35 -10.83
N ARG A 137 -13.55 32.60 -10.78
CA ARG A 137 -14.71 32.86 -9.92
C ARG A 137 -14.61 32.18 -8.56
N LEU A 138 -13.68 31.21 -8.42
CA LEU A 138 -13.48 30.51 -7.16
C LEU A 138 -12.74 31.37 -6.15
N SER A 139 -13.07 31.18 -4.87
CA SER A 139 -12.32 31.76 -3.77
C SER A 139 -10.87 31.27 -3.78
N LYS A 140 -9.97 32.01 -3.13
CA LYS A 140 -8.55 31.61 -3.02
C LYS A 140 -8.36 30.23 -2.38
N ASN A 141 -9.27 29.84 -1.49
CA ASN A 141 -9.23 28.58 -0.77
C ASN A 141 -9.64 27.38 -1.66
N LEU A 142 -10.54 27.60 -2.63
CA LEU A 142 -11.03 26.52 -3.51
C LEU A 142 -10.20 26.32 -4.78
N ARG A 143 -9.43 27.33 -5.21
CA ARG A 143 -8.61 27.22 -6.42
C ARG A 143 -7.57 26.11 -6.39
N PRO A 144 -6.85 25.87 -5.28
CA PRO A 144 -5.94 24.73 -5.20
C PRO A 144 -6.63 23.39 -5.44
N TYR A 145 -7.82 23.20 -4.85
CA TYR A 145 -8.60 21.98 -5.02
C TYR A 145 -9.09 21.79 -6.46
N TYR A 146 -9.51 22.85 -7.13
CA TYR A 146 -9.87 22.84 -8.55
C TYR A 146 -8.72 22.32 -9.43
N TYR A 147 -7.52 22.88 -9.29
CA TYR A 147 -6.36 22.44 -10.05
C TYR A 147 -5.88 21.03 -9.66
N HIS A 148 -6.04 20.67 -8.38
CA HIS A 148 -5.76 19.33 -7.90
C HIS A 148 -6.62 18.28 -8.61
N ILE A 149 -7.93 18.51 -8.73
CA ILE A 149 -8.85 17.58 -9.39
C ILE A 149 -8.48 17.38 -10.87
N TYR A 150 -8.27 18.47 -11.60
CA TYR A 150 -7.86 18.37 -13.02
C TYR A 150 -6.53 17.61 -13.17
N ARG A 151 -5.54 17.92 -12.33
CA ARG A 151 -4.25 17.21 -12.34
C ARG A 151 -4.46 15.71 -12.07
N THR A 152 -5.26 15.37 -11.07
CA THR A 152 -5.51 13.97 -10.68
C THR A 152 -6.25 13.22 -11.78
N ILE A 153 -7.32 13.77 -12.34
CA ILE A 153 -8.09 13.13 -13.41
C ILE A 153 -7.22 12.93 -14.66
N TYR A 154 -6.48 13.95 -15.10
CA TYR A 154 -5.59 13.80 -16.27
C TYR A 154 -4.43 12.84 -15.99
N GLY A 155 -3.88 12.81 -14.77
CA GLY A 155 -2.89 11.83 -14.37
C GLY A 155 -3.42 10.40 -14.49
N LEU A 156 -4.60 10.13 -13.94
CA LEU A 156 -5.25 8.82 -14.08
C LEU A 156 -5.57 8.50 -15.54
N MET A 157 -6.04 9.46 -16.33
CA MET A 157 -6.26 9.23 -17.77
C MET A 157 -4.95 8.91 -18.51
N ALA A 158 -3.82 9.51 -18.12
CA ALA A 158 -2.51 9.19 -18.68
C ALA A 158 -2.04 7.77 -18.31
N ASP A 159 -2.25 7.37 -17.05
CA ASP A 159 -1.88 6.03 -16.55
C ASP A 159 -2.66 4.92 -17.28
N TYR A 160 -3.95 5.14 -17.55
CA TYR A 160 -4.82 4.16 -18.22
C TYR A 160 -4.99 4.41 -19.73
N ALA A 161 -4.21 5.32 -20.33
CA ALA A 161 -4.28 5.61 -21.75
C ALA A 161 -3.84 4.41 -22.60
N VAL A 162 -4.67 4.02 -23.58
CA VAL A 162 -4.41 2.90 -24.49
C VAL A 162 -3.38 3.27 -25.54
N THR A 163 -3.43 4.51 -26.06
CA THR A 163 -2.53 4.97 -27.11
C THR A 163 -1.41 5.86 -26.58
N LYS A 164 -0.26 5.84 -27.27
CA LYS A 164 0.86 6.76 -26.95
C LYS A 164 0.46 8.22 -27.11
N TYR A 165 -0.43 8.51 -28.05
CA TYR A 165 -0.92 9.86 -28.31
C TYR A 165 -1.73 10.38 -27.13
N GLU A 166 -2.70 9.61 -26.65
CA GLU A 166 -3.53 9.96 -25.50
C GLU A 166 -2.67 10.12 -24.24
N ARG A 167 -1.76 9.18 -23.99
CA ARG A 167 -0.84 9.26 -22.85
C ARG A 167 -0.05 10.56 -22.86
N LYS A 168 0.53 10.94 -24.01
CA LYS A 168 1.27 12.19 -24.15
C LYS A 168 0.38 13.41 -23.86
N LEU A 169 -0.81 13.45 -24.49
CA LEU A 169 -1.75 14.54 -24.32
C LEU A 169 -2.15 14.72 -22.83
N TYR A 170 -2.51 13.62 -22.16
CA TYR A 170 -2.92 13.69 -20.76
C TYR A 170 -1.76 14.00 -19.83
N THR A 171 -0.55 13.55 -20.13
CA THR A 171 0.65 13.93 -19.38
C THR A 171 0.91 15.46 -19.49
N GLU A 172 0.83 16.03 -20.68
CA GLU A 172 0.99 17.49 -20.89
C GLU A 172 -0.08 18.29 -20.11
N LEU A 173 -1.32 17.79 -20.08
CA LEU A 173 -2.39 18.42 -19.30
C LEU A 173 -2.14 18.28 -17.79
N THR A 174 -1.67 17.13 -17.34
CA THR A 174 -1.28 16.90 -15.94
C THR A 174 -0.20 17.89 -15.51
N ASP A 175 0.82 18.07 -16.35
CA ASP A 175 1.92 19.02 -16.11
C ASP A 175 1.41 20.46 -16.02
N LYS A 176 0.54 20.87 -16.95
CA LYS A 176 -0.08 22.20 -16.95
C LYS A 176 -0.83 22.46 -15.64
N TYR A 177 -1.65 21.51 -15.18
CA TYR A 177 -2.44 21.70 -13.95
C TYR A 177 -1.57 21.56 -12.70
N ARG A 178 -0.49 20.79 -12.72
CA ARG A 178 0.53 20.77 -11.68
C ARG A 178 1.15 22.15 -11.49
N ASP A 179 1.61 22.76 -12.56
CA ASP A 179 2.24 24.09 -12.50
C ASP A 179 1.24 25.15 -12.02
N SER A 180 -0.02 25.09 -12.48
CA SER A 180 -1.09 25.96 -11.98
C SER A 180 -1.35 25.78 -10.48
N LEU A 181 -1.32 24.54 -9.99
CA LEU A 181 -1.50 24.24 -8.57
C LEU A 181 -0.36 24.80 -7.71
N LEU A 182 0.90 24.68 -8.16
CA LEU A 182 2.05 25.27 -7.47
C LEU A 182 1.96 26.80 -7.34
N LEU A 183 1.41 27.49 -8.35
CA LEU A 183 1.26 28.93 -8.32
C LEU A 183 0.23 29.40 -7.27
N VAL A 184 -0.83 28.64 -7.05
CA VAL A 184 -1.94 29.05 -6.17
C VAL A 184 -1.87 28.44 -4.77
N ASN A 185 -1.19 27.31 -4.59
CA ASN A 185 -1.10 26.62 -3.29
C ASN A 185 0.11 27.14 -2.50
N LYS A 186 -0.13 28.14 -1.63
CA LYS A 186 0.91 28.74 -0.79
C LYS A 186 0.85 28.29 0.66
N ASP A 187 -0.31 27.81 1.10
CA ASP A 187 -0.59 27.63 2.53
C ASP A 187 -0.59 26.16 2.96
N ASN A 188 -0.81 25.21 2.05
CA ASN A 188 -0.78 23.78 2.36
C ASN A 188 0.61 23.21 2.06
N LEU A 189 1.39 23.01 3.13
CA LEU A 189 2.78 22.52 3.04
C LEU A 189 2.86 21.11 2.42
N LEU A 190 1.95 20.19 2.79
CA LEU A 190 1.93 18.83 2.23
C LEU A 190 1.74 18.86 0.72
N ILE A 191 0.65 19.52 0.26
CA ILE A 191 0.34 19.61 -1.17
C ILE A 191 1.49 20.28 -1.93
N HIS A 192 2.06 21.35 -1.39
CA HIS A 192 3.22 22.02 -1.99
C HIS A 192 4.41 21.04 -2.14
N THR A 193 4.77 20.34 -1.05
CA THR A 193 5.87 19.36 -1.03
C THR A 193 5.67 18.26 -2.06
N LEU A 194 4.48 17.65 -2.10
CA LEU A 194 4.16 16.58 -3.04
C LEU A 194 4.24 17.04 -4.51
N ILE A 195 3.64 18.18 -4.82
CA ILE A 195 3.58 18.69 -6.19
C ILE A 195 4.95 19.18 -6.65
N GLN A 196 5.72 19.84 -5.78
CA GLN A 196 7.08 20.27 -6.08
C GLN A 196 8.02 19.06 -6.29
N SER A 197 7.87 18.00 -5.48
CA SER A 197 8.64 16.75 -5.64
C SER A 197 8.30 16.05 -6.95
N ASP A 198 7.02 16.01 -7.34
CA ASP A 198 6.59 15.48 -8.62
C ASP A 198 7.20 16.27 -9.79
N GLN A 199 7.25 17.60 -9.69
CA GLN A 199 7.91 18.45 -10.69
C GLN A 199 9.42 18.15 -10.78
N TYR A 200 10.11 17.94 -9.65
CA TYR A 200 11.52 17.54 -9.65
C TYR A 200 11.71 16.16 -10.29
N ASN A 201 10.84 15.18 -9.98
CA ASN A 201 10.91 13.86 -10.58
C ASN A 201 10.75 13.90 -12.11
N VAL A 202 9.80 14.66 -12.62
CA VAL A 202 9.62 14.86 -14.09
C VAL A 202 10.85 15.49 -14.74
N ARG A 203 11.56 16.36 -14.04
CA ARG A 203 12.81 16.98 -14.49
C ARG A 203 14.07 16.13 -14.30
N ASN A 204 13.92 14.89 -13.80
CA ASN A 204 15.01 13.99 -13.39
C ASN A 204 15.91 14.56 -12.28
N GLU A 205 15.40 15.46 -11.46
CA GLU A 205 16.08 16.07 -10.31
C GLU A 205 15.77 15.28 -9.03
N TYR A 206 15.95 13.96 -9.06
CA TYR A 206 15.49 13.03 -8.00
C TYR A 206 16.03 13.36 -6.62
N ASP A 207 17.28 13.81 -6.51
CA ASP A 207 17.89 14.15 -5.21
C ASP A 207 17.19 15.34 -4.54
N LYS A 208 16.70 16.30 -5.32
CA LYS A 208 15.92 17.43 -4.77
C LYS A 208 14.55 16.97 -4.29
N ALA A 209 13.89 16.07 -5.04
CA ALA A 209 12.63 15.48 -4.61
C ALA A 209 12.79 14.68 -3.30
N ILE A 210 13.83 13.84 -3.24
CA ILE A 210 14.16 13.03 -2.06
C ILE A 210 14.42 13.91 -0.84
N CYS A 211 15.26 14.94 -0.96
CA CYS A 211 15.56 15.86 0.12
C CYS A 211 14.27 16.52 0.66
N LEU A 212 13.48 17.11 -0.23
CA LEU A 212 12.26 17.82 0.13
C LEU A 212 11.23 16.91 0.86
N LEU A 213 11.04 15.69 0.36
CA LEU A 213 10.11 14.71 0.96
C LEU A 213 10.63 14.18 2.29
N THR A 214 11.93 13.94 2.41
CA THR A 214 12.56 13.48 3.65
C THR A 214 12.47 14.53 4.75
N ASP A 215 12.73 15.81 4.42
CA ASP A 215 12.60 16.92 5.34
C ASP A 215 11.16 17.10 5.84
N TYR A 216 10.18 16.90 4.96
CA TYR A 216 8.78 16.92 5.36
C TYR A 216 8.45 15.76 6.31
N LEU A 217 8.83 14.53 5.97
CA LEU A 217 8.56 13.34 6.78
C LEU A 217 9.19 13.41 8.17
N ALA A 218 10.38 14.01 8.29
CA ALA A 218 11.06 14.19 9.58
C ALA A 218 10.29 15.07 10.57
N GLN A 219 9.35 15.89 10.10
CA GLN A 219 8.53 16.78 10.90
C GLN A 219 7.16 16.17 11.26
N GLN A 220 6.78 15.03 10.66
CA GLN A 220 5.48 14.41 10.85
C GLN A 220 5.48 13.42 12.02
N LYS A 221 4.31 13.23 12.62
CA LYS A 221 4.10 12.15 13.59
C LYS A 221 3.99 10.81 12.88
N GLU A 222 4.41 9.75 13.55
CA GLU A 222 4.36 8.40 13.00
C GLU A 222 2.93 8.01 12.54
N TYR A 223 2.85 7.52 11.30
CA TYR A 223 1.67 6.83 10.72
C TYR A 223 0.37 7.64 10.65
N GLU A 224 0.44 8.91 10.35
CA GLU A 224 -0.70 9.68 9.86
C GLU A 224 -0.91 9.47 8.36
N HIS A 225 -2.08 9.82 7.82
CA HIS A 225 -2.38 9.68 6.39
C HIS A 225 -1.41 10.47 5.50
N ASP A 226 -0.99 11.64 5.94
CA ASP A 226 0.00 12.47 5.23
C ASP A 226 1.36 11.77 5.08
N VAL A 227 1.73 10.97 6.08
CA VAL A 227 2.94 10.11 6.04
C VAL A 227 2.80 9.05 4.95
N ALA A 228 1.61 8.44 4.79
CA ALA A 228 1.39 7.44 3.76
C ALA A 228 1.64 8.00 2.36
N ILE A 229 1.03 9.15 2.05
CA ILE A 229 1.13 9.78 0.73
C ILE A 229 2.58 10.26 0.47
N CYS A 230 3.21 10.90 1.46
CA CYS A 230 4.56 11.42 1.32
C CYS A 230 5.59 10.28 1.16
N ALA A 231 5.49 9.21 1.97
CA ALA A 231 6.36 8.04 1.86
C ALA A 231 6.18 7.31 0.52
N TYR A 232 4.94 7.20 0.03
CA TYR A 232 4.71 6.68 -1.32
C TYR A 232 5.40 7.52 -2.40
N THR A 233 5.25 8.85 -2.34
CA THR A 233 5.90 9.75 -3.32
C THR A 233 7.43 9.66 -3.24
N LEU A 234 7.96 9.51 -2.02
CA LEU A 234 9.40 9.31 -1.80
C LEU A 234 9.87 7.97 -2.36
N SER A 235 9.09 6.90 -2.22
CA SER A 235 9.41 5.59 -2.83
C SER A 235 9.49 5.69 -4.36
N GLU A 236 8.60 6.46 -4.99
CA GLU A 236 8.64 6.70 -6.43
C GLU A 236 9.89 7.47 -6.86
N SER A 237 10.33 8.46 -6.06
CA SER A 237 11.58 9.19 -6.33
C SER A 237 12.80 8.26 -6.27
N TYR A 238 12.86 7.35 -5.29
CA TYR A 238 13.92 6.34 -5.21
C TYR A 238 13.83 5.31 -6.34
N ARG A 239 12.63 4.89 -6.73
CA ARG A 239 12.43 4.00 -7.89
C ARG A 239 12.96 4.63 -9.18
N LEU A 240 12.65 5.90 -9.43
CA LEU A 240 13.14 6.65 -10.59
C LEU A 240 14.67 6.83 -10.56
N LYS A 241 15.25 6.97 -9.37
CA LYS A 241 16.69 7.01 -9.15
C LYS A 241 17.35 5.63 -9.31
N GLY A 242 16.59 4.53 -9.24
CA GLY A 242 17.10 3.16 -9.34
C GLY A 242 17.52 2.53 -8.01
N ASP A 243 17.20 3.14 -6.87
CA ASP A 243 17.51 2.64 -5.54
C ASP A 243 16.36 1.76 -5.00
N LYS A 244 16.42 0.46 -5.30
CA LYS A 244 15.38 -0.51 -4.96
C LYS A 244 15.21 -0.74 -3.45
N GLU A 245 16.29 -0.67 -2.68
CA GLU A 245 16.20 -0.88 -1.22
C GLU A 245 15.46 0.27 -0.55
N LYS A 246 15.76 1.50 -0.95
CA LYS A 246 15.04 2.68 -0.45
C LYS A 246 13.60 2.76 -0.99
N GLU A 247 13.36 2.38 -2.25
CA GLU A 247 12.00 2.22 -2.78
C GLU A 247 11.19 1.28 -1.88
N LYS A 248 11.73 0.10 -1.58
CA LYS A 248 11.09 -0.91 -0.73
C LYS A 248 10.85 -0.38 0.69
N GLU A 249 11.86 0.24 1.31
CA GLU A 249 11.75 0.84 2.64
C GLU A 249 10.55 1.80 2.72
N PHE A 250 10.44 2.74 1.80
CA PHE A 250 9.38 3.75 1.84
C PHE A 250 8.01 3.24 1.38
N LEU A 251 7.96 2.21 0.53
CA LEU A 251 6.71 1.48 0.28
C LEU A 251 6.17 0.80 1.55
N ILE A 252 7.05 0.23 2.39
CA ILE A 252 6.64 -0.38 3.66
C ILE A 252 6.13 0.69 4.63
N VAL A 253 6.83 1.81 4.77
CA VAL A 253 6.40 2.93 5.63
C VAL A 253 5.01 3.43 5.21
N SER A 254 4.82 3.66 3.91
CA SER A 254 3.53 4.06 3.35
C SER A 254 2.43 3.03 3.63
N ALA A 255 2.71 1.73 3.39
CA ALA A 255 1.75 0.66 3.63
C ALA A 255 1.36 0.52 5.11
N ILE A 256 2.29 0.73 6.05
CA ILE A 256 1.98 0.75 7.50
C ILE A 256 1.06 1.93 7.82
N ALA A 257 1.35 3.13 7.30
CA ALA A 257 0.54 4.32 7.54
C ALA A 257 -0.88 4.20 6.93
N ASP A 258 -1.01 3.68 5.71
CA ASP A 258 -2.31 3.36 5.10
C ASP A 258 -3.10 2.36 5.95
N MET A 259 -2.45 1.28 6.42
CA MET A 259 -3.07 0.25 7.24
C MET A 259 -3.59 0.83 8.56
N THR A 260 -2.79 1.64 9.26
CA THR A 260 -3.15 2.22 10.56
C THR A 260 -4.24 3.28 10.46
N THR A 261 -4.36 3.94 9.33
CA THR A 261 -5.43 4.94 9.03
C THR A 261 -6.67 4.32 8.39
N ALA A 262 -6.67 2.98 8.20
CA ALA A 262 -7.76 2.22 7.58
C ALA A 262 -8.10 2.67 6.15
N VAL A 263 -7.09 3.03 5.36
CA VAL A 263 -7.22 3.20 3.91
C VAL A 263 -7.38 1.82 3.26
N ARG A 264 -8.28 1.68 2.28
CA ARG A 264 -8.53 0.41 1.56
C ARG A 264 -8.01 0.42 0.13
N GLU A 265 -7.53 1.54 -0.36
CA GLU A 265 -6.97 1.69 -1.71
C GLU A 265 -5.44 1.61 -1.68
N TYR A 266 -4.89 0.45 -1.32
CA TYR A 266 -3.46 0.25 -1.15
C TYR A 266 -2.68 0.26 -2.47
N ILE A 267 -2.05 1.37 -2.81
CA ILE A 267 -1.08 1.43 -3.90
C ILE A 267 0.27 0.86 -3.41
N SER A 268 0.72 1.29 -2.24
CA SER A 268 2.01 0.94 -1.66
C SER A 268 2.12 -0.55 -1.36
N LEU A 269 1.10 -1.15 -0.72
CA LEU A 269 1.09 -2.57 -0.38
C LEU A 269 1.10 -3.44 -1.65
N ARG A 270 0.37 -3.05 -2.71
CA ARG A 270 0.37 -3.75 -4.00
C ARG A 270 1.73 -3.69 -4.68
N LYS A 271 2.36 -2.51 -4.76
CA LYS A 271 3.71 -2.37 -5.35
C LYS A 271 4.74 -3.15 -4.55
N LEU A 272 4.65 -3.12 -3.22
CA LEU A 272 5.51 -3.92 -2.34
C LEU A 272 5.34 -5.43 -2.58
N ALA A 273 4.10 -5.91 -2.77
CA ALA A 273 3.86 -7.31 -3.09
C ALA A 273 4.53 -7.73 -4.40
N ILE A 274 4.55 -6.87 -5.41
CA ILE A 274 5.23 -7.11 -6.69
C ILE A 274 6.76 -7.19 -6.48
N LEU A 275 7.34 -6.28 -5.71
CA LEU A 275 8.78 -6.30 -5.40
C LEU A 275 9.17 -7.57 -4.64
N LEU A 276 8.43 -7.94 -3.60
CA LEU A 276 8.66 -9.15 -2.82
C LEU A 276 8.54 -10.42 -3.68
N TYR A 277 7.58 -10.46 -4.61
CA TYR A 277 7.47 -11.54 -5.59
C TYR A 277 8.74 -11.66 -6.45
N GLN A 278 9.24 -10.53 -6.96
CA GLN A 278 10.47 -10.49 -7.76
C GLN A 278 11.71 -10.92 -6.97
N GLU A 279 11.74 -10.67 -5.67
CA GLU A 279 12.80 -11.08 -4.75
C GLU A 279 12.66 -12.53 -4.25
N GLY A 280 11.54 -13.22 -4.56
CA GLY A 280 11.29 -14.61 -4.17
C GLY A 280 10.60 -14.79 -2.81
N ASP A 281 10.21 -13.70 -2.11
CA ASP A 281 9.36 -13.79 -0.92
C ASP A 281 7.88 -13.96 -1.32
N ILE A 282 7.59 -15.17 -1.81
CA ILE A 282 6.29 -15.53 -2.39
C ILE A 282 5.17 -15.50 -1.31
N GLU A 283 5.49 -15.87 -0.07
CA GLU A 283 4.50 -15.91 1.03
C GLU A 283 3.98 -14.51 1.35
N ARG A 284 4.87 -13.53 1.56
CA ARG A 284 4.45 -12.15 1.81
C ARG A 284 3.79 -11.54 0.58
N ALA A 285 4.34 -11.76 -0.61
CA ALA A 285 3.76 -11.27 -1.85
C ALA A 285 2.30 -11.72 -2.00
N TYR A 286 2.01 -13.00 -1.80
CA TYR A 286 0.67 -13.55 -1.85
C TYR A 286 -0.25 -12.98 -0.76
N SER A 287 0.24 -12.94 0.49
CA SER A 287 -0.52 -12.41 1.61
C SER A 287 -0.93 -10.95 1.38
N TYR A 288 0.00 -10.11 0.90
CA TYR A 288 -0.23 -8.68 0.70
C TYR A 288 -1.17 -8.41 -0.48
N VAL A 289 -0.97 -9.09 -1.62
CA VAL A 289 -1.86 -8.91 -2.77
C VAL A 289 -3.27 -9.41 -2.49
N LYS A 290 -3.43 -10.47 -1.68
CA LYS A 290 -4.73 -10.97 -1.24
C LYS A 290 -5.48 -9.91 -0.41
N ILE A 291 -4.80 -9.26 0.53
CA ILE A 291 -5.37 -8.16 1.32
C ILE A 291 -5.79 -7.00 0.41
N CYS A 292 -4.94 -6.63 -0.55
CA CYS A 292 -5.30 -5.60 -1.53
C CYS A 292 -6.57 -5.95 -2.30
N MET A 293 -6.74 -7.21 -2.69
CA MET A 293 -7.93 -7.69 -3.41
C MET A 293 -9.19 -7.63 -2.53
N GLU A 294 -9.10 -8.11 -1.28
CA GLU A 294 -10.19 -8.08 -0.32
C GLU A 294 -10.67 -6.65 -0.06
N ASP A 295 -9.73 -5.73 0.18
CA ASP A 295 -10.04 -4.33 0.48
C ASP A 295 -10.52 -3.55 -0.73
N ALA A 296 -9.92 -3.74 -1.91
CA ALA A 296 -10.41 -3.15 -3.14
C ALA A 296 -11.83 -3.63 -3.48
N ALA A 297 -12.16 -4.89 -3.15
CA ALA A 297 -13.52 -5.40 -3.29
C ALA A 297 -14.49 -4.76 -2.29
N ALA A 298 -14.10 -4.65 -1.02
CA ALA A 298 -14.90 -4.05 0.04
C ALA A 298 -15.10 -2.53 -0.13
N CYS A 299 -14.10 -1.83 -0.66
CA CYS A 299 -14.15 -0.40 -0.97
C CYS A 299 -14.94 -0.09 -2.26
N ASN A 300 -15.19 -1.08 -3.09
CA ASN A 300 -15.65 -0.95 -4.48
C ASN A 300 -14.72 -0.11 -5.37
N ALA A 301 -13.42 -0.15 -5.11
CA ALA A 301 -12.38 0.57 -5.84
C ALA A 301 -12.14 -0.07 -7.21
N ARG A 302 -12.89 0.35 -8.23
CA ARG A 302 -12.90 -0.29 -9.57
C ARG A 302 -11.53 -0.32 -10.23
N LEU A 303 -10.82 0.80 -10.24
CA LEU A 303 -9.49 0.88 -10.86
C LEU A 303 -8.48 -0.01 -10.13
N ARG A 304 -8.52 -0.05 -8.80
CA ARG A 304 -7.63 -0.89 -7.99
C ARG A 304 -7.88 -2.38 -8.22
N LYS A 305 -9.15 -2.78 -8.39
CA LYS A 305 -9.49 -4.16 -8.78
C LYS A 305 -8.84 -4.55 -10.11
N LEU A 306 -8.89 -3.69 -11.12
CA LEU A 306 -8.26 -3.95 -12.42
C LEU A 306 -6.75 -4.12 -12.32
N GLU A 307 -6.06 -3.23 -11.60
CA GLU A 307 -4.61 -3.31 -11.38
C GLU A 307 -4.19 -4.60 -10.62
N ILE A 308 -5.00 -5.05 -9.66
CA ILE A 308 -4.73 -6.26 -8.89
C ILE A 308 -5.00 -7.51 -9.75
N LEU A 309 -6.03 -7.50 -10.59
CA LEU A 309 -6.37 -8.63 -11.46
C LEU A 309 -5.25 -8.99 -12.45
N GLU A 310 -4.38 -8.06 -12.82
CA GLU A 310 -3.24 -8.33 -13.68
C GLU A 310 -2.14 -9.15 -12.98
N ILE A 311 -1.91 -8.90 -11.70
CA ILE A 311 -0.77 -9.51 -10.96
C ILE A 311 -1.20 -10.65 -10.03
N PHE A 312 -2.43 -10.65 -9.53
CA PHE A 312 -2.90 -11.63 -8.56
C PHE A 312 -2.79 -13.08 -9.06
N PRO A 313 -3.19 -13.44 -10.31
CA PRO A 313 -3.04 -14.80 -10.80
C PRO A 313 -1.60 -15.28 -10.81
N ILE A 314 -0.66 -14.42 -11.22
CA ILE A 314 0.77 -14.75 -11.32
C ILE A 314 1.34 -15.09 -9.93
N ILE A 315 1.07 -14.25 -8.95
CA ILE A 315 1.53 -14.45 -7.57
C ILE A 315 0.85 -15.66 -6.93
N ASN A 316 -0.46 -15.83 -7.18
CA ASN A 316 -1.22 -16.97 -6.69
C ASN A 316 -0.68 -18.31 -7.24
N ASP A 317 -0.42 -18.40 -8.53
CA ASP A 317 0.11 -19.61 -9.15
C ASP A 317 1.50 -19.96 -8.60
N ALA A 318 2.37 -18.96 -8.42
CA ALA A 318 3.68 -19.16 -7.80
C ALA A 318 3.54 -19.66 -6.35
N TYR A 319 2.59 -19.11 -5.60
CA TYR A 319 2.29 -19.55 -4.22
C TYR A 319 1.78 -20.99 -4.17
N GLN A 320 0.84 -21.36 -5.06
CA GLN A 320 0.32 -22.72 -5.15
C GLN A 320 1.43 -23.72 -5.47
N GLN A 321 2.25 -23.43 -6.50
CA GLN A 321 3.39 -24.29 -6.87
C GLN A 321 4.38 -24.46 -5.71
N LYS A 322 4.66 -23.40 -4.96
CA LYS A 322 5.54 -23.47 -3.78
C LYS A 322 4.93 -24.37 -2.69
N THR A 323 3.63 -24.19 -2.43
CA THR A 323 2.90 -24.97 -1.42
C THR A 323 2.83 -26.45 -1.78
N GLU A 324 2.58 -26.78 -3.04
CA GLU A 324 2.59 -28.17 -3.55
C GLU A 324 3.95 -28.83 -3.36
N LYS A 325 5.03 -28.13 -3.74
CA LYS A 325 6.40 -28.63 -3.53
C LYS A 325 6.73 -28.87 -2.05
N GLN A 326 6.32 -27.97 -1.17
CA GLN A 326 6.49 -28.11 0.28
C GLN A 326 5.70 -29.31 0.82
N GLN A 327 4.47 -29.54 0.35
CA GLN A 327 3.67 -30.70 0.73
C GLN A 327 4.31 -32.01 0.25
N GLU A 328 4.83 -32.05 -0.97
CA GLU A 328 5.55 -33.23 -1.48
C GLU A 328 6.80 -33.53 -0.65
N GLN A 329 7.62 -32.51 -0.37
CA GLN A 329 8.79 -32.65 0.49
C GLN A 329 8.41 -33.17 1.89
N MET A 330 7.32 -32.66 2.48
CA MET A 330 6.84 -33.13 3.77
C MET A 330 6.40 -34.61 3.71
N LYS A 331 5.70 -35.03 2.64
CA LYS A 331 5.32 -36.44 2.43
C LYS A 331 6.54 -37.36 2.39
N TRP A 332 7.58 -36.98 1.61
CA TRP A 332 8.82 -37.73 1.53
C TRP A 332 9.59 -37.80 2.84
N THR A 333 9.61 -36.67 3.59
CA THR A 333 10.23 -36.63 4.93
C THR A 333 9.50 -37.56 5.91
N LEU A 334 8.16 -37.54 5.93
CA LEU A 334 7.36 -38.44 6.76
C LEU A 334 7.56 -39.91 6.38
N ALA A 335 7.62 -40.22 5.09
CA ALA A 335 7.88 -41.58 4.61
C ALA A 335 9.28 -42.06 5.06
N SER A 336 10.29 -41.20 4.98
CA SER A 336 11.66 -41.52 5.43
C SER A 336 11.73 -41.76 6.93
N ILE A 337 11.08 -40.94 7.76
CA ILE A 337 11.00 -41.10 9.20
C ILE A 337 10.26 -42.41 9.57
N SER A 338 9.16 -42.71 8.87
CA SER A 338 8.38 -43.94 9.08
C SER A 338 9.23 -45.18 8.75
N MET A 339 10.00 -45.18 7.66
CA MET A 339 10.89 -46.23 7.27
C MET A 339 12.02 -46.45 8.32
N LEU A 340 12.62 -45.36 8.80
CA LEU A 340 13.65 -45.41 9.85
C LEU A 340 13.11 -45.97 11.15
N SER A 341 11.92 -45.55 11.56
CA SER A 341 11.22 -46.08 12.75
C SER A 341 10.92 -47.58 12.64
N PHE A 342 10.53 -48.04 11.44
CA PHE A 342 10.28 -49.46 11.18
C PHE A 342 11.57 -50.28 11.32
N PHE A 343 12.68 -49.82 10.75
CA PHE A 343 13.99 -50.49 10.90
C PHE A 343 14.46 -50.52 12.37
N LEU A 344 14.22 -49.44 13.13
CA LEU A 344 14.56 -49.40 14.54
C LEU A 344 13.78 -50.45 15.33
N LEU A 345 12.47 -50.58 15.08
CA LEU A 345 11.65 -51.60 15.68
C LEU A 345 12.11 -53.02 15.37
N LEU A 346 12.52 -53.27 14.10
CA LEU A 346 13.12 -54.56 13.71
C LEU A 346 14.43 -54.82 14.45
N ALA A 347 15.29 -53.83 14.58
CA ALA A 347 16.56 -53.95 15.32
C ALA A 347 16.30 -54.25 16.82
N ILE A 348 15.36 -53.55 17.46
CA ILE A 348 14.96 -53.81 18.85
C ILE A 348 14.43 -55.23 19.00
N PHE A 349 13.56 -55.68 18.09
CA PHE A 349 13.03 -57.02 18.09
C PHE A 349 14.12 -58.08 17.93
N TYR A 350 15.07 -57.83 17.04
CA TYR A 350 16.23 -58.72 16.84
C TYR A 350 17.11 -58.84 18.11
N VAL A 351 17.44 -57.67 18.70
CA VAL A 351 18.20 -57.63 19.97
C VAL A 351 17.47 -58.36 21.08
N TYR A 352 16.17 -58.14 21.21
CA TYR A 352 15.32 -58.84 22.21
C TYR A 352 15.35 -60.34 21.99
N LYS A 353 15.27 -60.84 20.75
CA LYS A 353 15.32 -62.26 20.42
C LYS A 353 16.71 -62.87 20.75
N GLN A 354 17.79 -62.13 20.48
CA GLN A 354 19.16 -62.58 20.84
C GLN A 354 19.36 -62.64 22.38
N MET A 355 18.90 -61.66 23.11
CA MET A 355 18.95 -61.64 24.58
C MET A 355 18.19 -62.82 25.19
N LYS A 356 17.04 -63.16 24.64
CA LYS A 356 16.26 -64.34 25.07
C LYS A 356 17.00 -65.64 24.81
N ARG A 357 17.65 -65.80 23.65
CA ARG A 357 18.47 -66.98 23.34
C ARG A 357 19.67 -67.09 24.27
N LEU A 358 20.37 -66.02 24.55
CA LEU A 358 21.48 -65.97 25.50
C LEU A 358 21.06 -66.29 26.91
N ALA A 359 19.89 -65.85 27.37
CA ALA A 359 19.34 -66.17 28.70
C ALA A 359 19.00 -67.66 28.84
N VAL A 360 18.47 -68.32 27.80
CA VAL A 360 18.23 -69.77 27.76
C VAL A 360 19.55 -70.54 27.81
N ALA A 361 20.50 -70.20 26.94
CA ALA A 361 21.80 -70.85 26.91
C ALA A 361 22.59 -70.73 28.26
N ARG A 362 22.46 -69.57 28.92
CA ARG A 362 23.04 -69.31 30.24
C ARG A 362 22.38 -70.20 31.35
N LYS A 363 21.07 -70.41 31.31
CA LYS A 363 20.38 -71.34 32.23
C LYS A 363 20.78 -72.78 32.03
N GLU A 364 20.94 -73.20 30.78
CA GLU A 364 21.44 -74.58 30.46
C GLU A 364 22.87 -74.75 30.95
N ALA A 365 23.79 -73.83 30.74
CA ALA A 365 25.17 -73.88 31.20
C ALA A 365 25.31 -73.96 32.73
N VAL A 366 24.40 -73.25 33.49
CA VAL A 366 24.36 -73.34 34.99
C VAL A 366 23.75 -74.62 35.49
N SER A 367 22.95 -75.36 34.70
CA SER A 367 22.39 -76.67 35.11
C SER A 367 23.33 -77.83 34.91
N TYR A 368 24.47 -77.65 34.23
CA TYR A 368 25.54 -78.67 34.00
C TYR A 368 26.75 -78.48 34.93
N THR A 369 26.76 -77.52 35.81
CA THR A 369 27.72 -77.32 36.89
C THR A 369 27.11 -77.69 38.23
#